data_c1abffea56264fda2c446bfafe1a04f5
#
_entry.id   c1abffea56264fda2c446bfafe1a04f5
#
_cell.length_a   1.000
_cell.length_b   1.000
_cell.length_c   1.000
_cell.angle_alpha   90.00
_cell.angle_beta   90.00
_cell.angle_gamma   90.00
#
_symmetry.space_group_name_H-M   'P 1'
#
loop_
_entity.id
_entity.type
_entity.pdbx_description
1 polymer ?
#
loop_
_entity_poly.entity_id
_entity_poly.type
_entity_poly.pdbx_seq_one_letter_code
_entity_poly.pdbx_strand_id
1 'polypeptide(L)'
;MTTVQQIYEEMQRIAPLALAESWDNPGLLVDCGGEVSRVLVTLDITPEVVEEAARKGCGLIVSHHPVIFSPLKKLSGQDVAFQLVKNGISAICMHTNLDAAESGVNEVLAGIFGMREMEAFAEGCGRVGSIEPVTVPELAKKAQKELASRCNQPFNGPAVQVKFADTGKTVRRLAVISGAGGSLFEDAIAQGADCLLTGEANHHHAIDAKRLGLSLIAAGHYATEFPVTTAVAEKLRTAFPELEVLVSEDARDPYTYL
;
A
#
# COMPACT_ATOMS: atom_id res chain seq x y z
N MET A 1 25.70 -13.20 -7.88
CA MET A 1 24.32 -13.02 -8.38
C MET A 1 23.38 -13.20 -7.18
N THR A 2 22.34 -12.40 -7.10
CA THR A 2 21.41 -12.36 -5.94
C THR A 2 20.32 -13.41 -6.10
N THR A 3 19.99 -14.14 -5.03
CA THR A 3 18.94 -15.18 -5.05
C THR A 3 17.60 -14.63 -4.54
N VAL A 4 16.49 -15.30 -4.89
CA VAL A 4 15.15 -15.00 -4.35
C VAL A 4 15.17 -15.02 -2.81
N GLN A 5 15.87 -15.98 -2.21
CA GLN A 5 15.96 -16.11 -0.75
C GLN A 5 16.66 -14.92 -0.10
N GLN A 6 17.74 -14.38 -0.68
CA GLN A 6 18.43 -13.19 -0.16
C GLN A 6 17.53 -11.95 -0.20
N ILE A 7 16.74 -11.79 -1.28
CA ILE A 7 15.77 -10.68 -1.38
C ILE A 7 14.66 -10.87 -0.35
N TYR A 8 14.18 -12.10 -0.14
CA TYR A 8 13.18 -12.39 0.88
C TYR A 8 13.68 -12.08 2.30
N GLU A 9 14.92 -12.43 2.62
CA GLU A 9 15.54 -12.07 3.90
C GLU A 9 15.63 -10.54 4.09
N GLU A 10 15.94 -9.80 3.03
CA GLU A 10 15.94 -8.34 3.08
C GLU A 10 14.52 -7.79 3.27
N MET A 11 13.52 -8.33 2.56
CA MET A 11 12.13 -7.92 2.75
C MET A 11 11.64 -8.19 4.18
N GLN A 12 12.09 -9.28 4.82
CA GLN A 12 11.80 -9.53 6.24
C GLN A 12 12.53 -8.57 7.20
N ARG A 13 13.66 -7.98 6.80
CA ARG A 13 14.30 -6.90 7.57
C ARG A 13 13.54 -5.59 7.44
N ILE A 14 13.02 -5.31 6.24
CA ILE A 14 12.20 -4.12 5.97
C ILE A 14 10.85 -4.22 6.69
N ALA A 15 10.19 -5.37 6.62
CA ALA A 15 8.87 -5.64 7.17
C ALA A 15 8.83 -7.05 7.81
N PRO A 16 9.23 -7.18 9.08
CA PRO A 16 9.23 -8.48 9.78
C PRO A 16 7.85 -9.15 9.75
N LEU A 17 7.81 -10.45 9.45
CA LEU A 17 6.54 -11.20 9.40
C LEU A 17 5.80 -11.23 10.75
N ALA A 18 6.51 -11.04 11.85
CA ALA A 18 5.90 -10.93 13.18
C ALA A 18 4.99 -9.71 13.37
N LEU A 19 5.06 -8.73 12.47
CA LEU A 19 4.17 -7.57 12.45
C LEU A 19 2.85 -7.83 11.71
N ALA A 20 2.73 -8.97 11.03
CA ALA A 20 1.54 -9.28 10.27
C ALA A 20 0.36 -9.64 11.17
N GLU A 21 -0.82 -9.27 10.73
CA GLU A 21 -2.08 -9.72 11.32
C GLU A 21 -2.22 -11.24 11.23
N SER A 22 -2.81 -11.86 12.24
CA SER A 22 -2.89 -13.32 12.38
C SER A 22 -3.71 -14.02 11.27
N TRP A 23 -4.55 -13.29 10.56
CA TRP A 23 -5.37 -13.76 9.45
C TRP A 23 -4.69 -13.58 8.08
N ASP A 24 -3.57 -12.86 8.03
CA ASP A 24 -2.87 -12.49 6.80
C ASP A 24 -1.95 -13.62 6.29
N ASN A 25 -1.50 -13.48 5.04
CA ASN A 25 -0.60 -14.45 4.40
C ASN A 25 0.57 -13.75 3.65
N PRO A 26 1.41 -12.96 4.35
CA PRO A 26 2.60 -12.38 3.73
C PRO A 26 3.74 -13.41 3.64
N GLY A 27 4.69 -13.14 2.74
CA GLY A 27 5.92 -13.93 2.63
C GLY A 27 6.27 -14.32 1.20
N LEU A 28 7.16 -15.30 1.05
CA LEU A 28 7.50 -15.91 -0.24
C LEU A 28 6.40 -16.90 -0.63
N LEU A 29 5.42 -16.44 -1.41
CA LEU A 29 4.20 -17.20 -1.73
C LEU A 29 4.32 -18.07 -2.97
N VAL A 30 5.19 -17.69 -3.90
CA VAL A 30 5.56 -18.49 -5.07
C VAL A 30 7.06 -18.52 -5.16
N ASP A 31 7.65 -19.71 -5.05
CA ASP A 31 9.09 -19.92 -5.12
C ASP A 31 9.42 -20.77 -6.35
N CYS A 32 10.00 -20.15 -7.36
CA CYS A 32 10.54 -20.80 -8.55
C CYS A 32 12.06 -21.02 -8.43
N GLY A 33 12.67 -20.58 -7.32
CA GLY A 33 14.11 -20.67 -7.07
C GLY A 33 14.94 -19.78 -7.98
N GLY A 34 16.25 -20.04 -7.94
CA GLY A 34 17.21 -19.45 -8.88
C GLY A 34 17.79 -18.11 -8.47
N GLU A 35 18.60 -17.59 -9.39
CA GLU A 35 19.24 -16.28 -9.31
C GLU A 35 18.39 -15.25 -10.04
N VAL A 36 18.35 -14.03 -9.50
CA VAL A 36 17.54 -12.93 -9.99
C VAL A 36 18.44 -11.76 -10.37
N SER A 37 18.27 -11.23 -11.56
CA SER A 37 18.93 -10.00 -12.01
C SER A 37 17.97 -8.81 -12.11
N ARG A 38 16.65 -9.10 -12.24
CA ARG A 38 15.58 -8.09 -12.35
C ARG A 38 14.43 -8.42 -11.43
N VAL A 39 13.94 -7.39 -10.73
CA VAL A 39 12.81 -7.45 -9.80
C VAL A 39 11.78 -6.43 -10.23
N LEU A 40 10.51 -6.82 -10.26
CA LEU A 40 9.38 -5.91 -10.45
C LEU A 40 8.67 -5.67 -9.12
N VAL A 41 8.52 -4.42 -8.71
CA VAL A 41 7.77 -4.03 -7.51
C VAL A 41 6.40 -3.52 -7.92
N THR A 42 5.36 -3.98 -7.24
CA THR A 42 3.96 -3.64 -7.56
C THR A 42 3.09 -3.57 -6.31
N LEU A 43 1.87 -3.03 -6.43
CA LEU A 43 0.86 -3.14 -5.38
C LEU A 43 0.17 -4.51 -5.47
N ASP A 44 -0.41 -4.81 -6.63
CA ASP A 44 -1.14 -6.05 -6.92
C ASP A 44 -0.39 -6.88 -7.96
N ILE A 45 -0.46 -8.21 -7.85
CA ILE A 45 -0.01 -9.12 -8.91
C ILE A 45 -1.22 -9.51 -9.74
N THR A 46 -1.46 -8.79 -10.83
CA THR A 46 -2.51 -9.10 -11.82
C THR A 46 -1.92 -9.88 -13.02
N PRO A 47 -2.75 -10.46 -13.90
CA PRO A 47 -2.25 -11.08 -15.14
C PRO A 47 -1.39 -10.14 -15.97
N GLU A 48 -1.77 -8.87 -16.08
CA GLU A 48 -1.03 -7.84 -16.82
C GLU A 48 0.34 -7.57 -16.21
N VAL A 49 0.44 -7.56 -14.88
CA VAL A 49 1.70 -7.40 -14.16
C VAL A 49 2.61 -8.63 -14.34
N VAL A 50 2.05 -9.84 -14.36
CA VAL A 50 2.84 -11.06 -14.69
C VAL A 50 3.36 -11.02 -16.12
N GLU A 51 2.53 -10.57 -17.09
CA GLU A 51 2.95 -10.39 -18.47
C GLU A 51 4.03 -9.30 -18.60
N GLU A 52 3.92 -8.20 -17.86
CA GLU A 52 4.95 -7.17 -17.78
C GLU A 52 6.27 -7.74 -17.25
N ALA A 53 6.24 -8.47 -16.14
CA ALA A 53 7.42 -9.10 -15.55
C ALA A 53 8.09 -10.05 -16.51
N ALA A 54 7.33 -10.91 -17.18
CA ALA A 54 7.84 -11.85 -18.18
C ALA A 54 8.47 -11.11 -19.37
N ARG A 55 7.81 -10.09 -19.91
CA ARG A 55 8.30 -9.26 -21.03
C ARG A 55 9.60 -8.52 -20.67
N LYS A 56 9.70 -8.03 -19.43
CA LYS A 56 10.90 -7.33 -18.93
C LYS A 56 11.99 -8.28 -18.42
N GLY A 57 11.76 -9.58 -18.39
CA GLY A 57 12.71 -10.60 -17.93
C GLY A 57 12.95 -10.56 -16.42
N CYS A 58 11.93 -10.19 -15.63
CA CYS A 58 11.99 -10.22 -14.18
C CYS A 58 11.79 -11.65 -13.65
N GLY A 59 12.70 -12.13 -12.83
CA GLY A 59 12.59 -13.44 -12.18
C GLY A 59 11.84 -13.40 -10.84
N LEU A 60 11.52 -12.19 -10.34
CA LEU A 60 10.84 -11.98 -9.08
C LEU A 60 9.89 -10.79 -9.17
N ILE A 61 8.69 -10.93 -8.57
CA ILE A 61 7.80 -9.84 -8.26
C ILE A 61 7.75 -9.66 -6.74
N VAL A 62 7.90 -8.42 -6.27
CA VAL A 62 7.64 -8.02 -4.88
C VAL A 62 6.37 -7.20 -4.86
N SER A 63 5.35 -7.65 -4.12
CA SER A 63 4.06 -6.97 -4.04
C SER A 63 3.67 -6.63 -2.61
N HIS A 64 2.72 -5.70 -2.47
CA HIS A 64 2.04 -5.45 -1.22
C HIS A 64 0.96 -6.51 -0.99
N HIS A 65 -0.01 -6.62 -1.87
CA HIS A 65 -1.11 -7.57 -1.72
C HIS A 65 -0.68 -9.01 -2.00
N PRO A 66 -1.09 -9.98 -1.17
CA PRO A 66 -0.73 -11.39 -1.34
C PRO A 66 -1.44 -12.00 -2.55
N VAL A 67 -0.65 -12.57 -3.46
CA VAL A 67 -1.18 -13.29 -4.65
C VAL A 67 -1.91 -14.58 -4.26
N ILE A 68 -1.63 -15.13 -3.10
CA ILE A 68 -2.35 -16.24 -2.48
C ILE A 68 -2.80 -15.78 -1.11
N PHE A 69 -4.05 -15.35 -0.98
CA PHE A 69 -4.63 -14.90 0.29
C PHE A 69 -5.18 -16.09 1.11
N SER A 70 -5.88 -16.99 0.44
CA SER A 70 -6.45 -18.20 1.05
C SER A 70 -5.85 -19.47 0.43
N PRO A 71 -5.82 -20.60 1.16
CA PRO A 71 -5.29 -21.86 0.63
C PRO A 71 -5.96 -22.26 -0.68
N LEU A 72 -5.15 -22.57 -1.69
CA LEU A 72 -5.63 -22.97 -3.00
C LEU A 72 -6.10 -24.44 -2.96
N LYS A 73 -7.33 -24.69 -3.42
CA LYS A 73 -7.89 -26.05 -3.55
C LYS A 73 -7.66 -26.66 -4.93
N LYS A 74 -7.40 -25.83 -5.94
CA LYS A 74 -7.06 -26.25 -7.31
C LYS A 74 -6.29 -25.12 -7.99
N LEU A 75 -5.56 -25.45 -9.04
CA LEU A 75 -4.91 -24.48 -9.92
C LEU A 75 -5.47 -24.65 -11.34
N SER A 76 -5.66 -23.56 -12.04
CA SER A 76 -6.08 -23.49 -13.45
C SER A 76 -5.16 -22.55 -14.21
N GLY A 77 -5.20 -22.59 -15.54
CA GLY A 77 -4.40 -21.71 -16.39
C GLY A 77 -4.72 -20.21 -16.26
N GLN A 78 -5.86 -19.87 -15.64
CA GLN A 78 -6.27 -18.49 -15.39
C GLN A 78 -5.81 -17.95 -14.03
N ASP A 79 -5.37 -18.84 -13.12
CA ASP A 79 -4.92 -18.41 -11.80
C ASP A 79 -3.55 -17.71 -11.91
N VAL A 80 -3.43 -16.56 -11.28
CA VAL A 80 -2.18 -15.75 -11.30
C VAL A 80 -1.00 -16.53 -10.74
N ALA A 81 -1.20 -17.29 -9.66
CA ALA A 81 -0.17 -18.14 -9.10
C ALA A 81 0.34 -19.20 -10.08
N PHE A 82 -0.56 -19.78 -10.92
CA PHE A 82 -0.16 -20.69 -11.98
C PHE A 82 0.63 -19.98 -13.09
N GLN A 83 0.23 -18.77 -13.45
CA GLN A 83 0.93 -17.98 -14.48
C GLN A 83 2.34 -17.60 -14.02
N LEU A 84 2.53 -17.27 -12.74
CA LEU A 84 3.85 -17.03 -12.14
C LEU A 84 4.75 -18.26 -12.30
N VAL A 85 4.28 -19.43 -11.83
CA VAL A 85 5.03 -20.69 -11.93
C VAL A 85 5.35 -21.05 -13.40
N LYS A 86 4.39 -20.89 -14.30
CA LYS A 86 4.55 -21.16 -15.74
C LYS A 86 5.65 -20.31 -16.38
N ASN A 87 5.81 -19.06 -15.91
CA ASN A 87 6.82 -18.12 -16.40
C ASN A 87 8.14 -18.19 -15.59
N GLY A 88 8.24 -19.04 -14.56
CA GLY A 88 9.43 -19.14 -13.71
C GLY A 88 9.64 -17.88 -12.85
N ILE A 89 8.58 -17.17 -12.50
CA ILE A 89 8.61 -15.91 -11.73
C ILE A 89 8.22 -16.20 -10.28
N SER A 90 9.09 -15.87 -9.34
CA SER A 90 8.80 -15.94 -7.91
C SER A 90 7.97 -14.74 -7.45
N ALA A 91 7.26 -14.89 -6.32
CA ALA A 91 6.48 -13.79 -5.73
C ALA A 91 6.70 -13.70 -4.21
N ILE A 92 7.16 -12.53 -3.76
CA ILE A 92 7.24 -12.14 -2.35
C ILE A 92 6.17 -11.09 -2.11
N CYS A 93 5.30 -11.32 -1.12
CA CYS A 93 4.22 -10.40 -0.78
C CYS A 93 4.39 -9.93 0.67
N MET A 94 4.37 -8.62 0.89
CA MET A 94 4.45 -7.99 2.21
C MET A 94 3.24 -7.09 2.39
N HIS A 95 2.29 -7.53 3.21
CA HIS A 95 0.96 -6.93 3.34
C HIS A 95 0.84 -6.19 4.69
N THR A 96 0.06 -6.69 5.63
CA THR A 96 -0.15 -5.99 6.91
C THR A 96 1.13 -5.80 7.73
N ASN A 97 2.11 -6.68 7.57
CA ASN A 97 3.45 -6.48 8.12
C ASN A 97 4.15 -5.23 7.53
N LEU A 98 3.94 -4.90 6.25
CA LEU A 98 4.47 -3.70 5.63
C LEU A 98 3.65 -2.46 6.01
N ASP A 99 2.33 -2.60 6.28
CA ASP A 99 1.52 -1.52 6.83
C ASP A 99 2.04 -1.06 8.19
N ALA A 100 2.40 -2.02 9.04
CA ALA A 100 2.86 -1.78 10.40
C ALA A 100 4.35 -1.39 10.49
N ALA A 101 5.16 -1.74 9.50
CA ALA A 101 6.60 -1.56 9.52
C ALA A 101 7.02 -0.08 9.58
N GLU A 102 8.17 0.17 10.19
CA GLU A 102 8.88 1.45 10.09
C GLU A 102 9.26 1.72 8.62
N SER A 103 8.99 2.93 8.15
CA SER A 103 9.10 3.31 6.73
C SER A 103 8.30 2.40 5.77
N GLY A 104 7.23 1.78 6.26
CA GLY A 104 6.26 1.03 5.48
C GLY A 104 5.14 1.92 4.93
N VAL A 105 4.01 1.29 4.55
CA VAL A 105 2.92 1.95 3.81
C VAL A 105 2.42 3.20 4.53
N ASN A 106 2.08 3.08 5.81
CA ASN A 106 1.47 4.17 6.57
C ASN A 106 2.45 5.29 6.93
N GLU A 107 3.75 5.01 7.08
CA GLU A 107 4.75 6.06 7.26
C GLU A 107 5.06 6.78 5.94
N VAL A 108 5.10 6.08 4.83
CA VAL A 108 5.21 6.70 3.49
C VAL A 108 4.01 7.61 3.25
N LEU A 109 2.80 7.14 3.52
CA LEU A 109 1.59 7.95 3.40
C LEU A 109 1.62 9.18 4.32
N ALA A 110 1.97 9.02 5.59
CA ALA A 110 2.10 10.11 6.56
C ALA A 110 3.13 11.17 6.09
N GLY A 111 4.26 10.72 5.56
CA GLY A 111 5.31 11.58 5.02
C GLY A 111 4.85 12.48 3.87
N ILE A 112 3.94 12.02 3.01
CA ILE A 112 3.34 12.80 1.91
C ILE A 112 2.62 14.05 2.45
N PHE A 113 2.02 13.94 3.63
CA PHE A 113 1.29 15.04 4.28
C PHE A 113 2.18 15.90 5.17
N GLY A 114 3.45 15.56 5.34
CA GLY A 114 4.39 16.28 6.19
C GLY A 114 4.09 16.09 7.67
N MET A 115 3.64 14.90 8.05
CA MET A 115 3.36 14.53 9.43
C MET A 115 4.65 14.51 10.25
N ARG A 116 4.60 15.04 11.45
CA ARG A 116 5.69 15.09 12.43
C ARG A 116 5.24 14.42 13.72
N GLU A 117 6.21 14.00 14.54
CA GLU A 117 5.95 13.37 15.85
C GLU A 117 4.96 12.20 15.70
N MET A 118 5.29 11.31 14.75
CA MET A 118 4.43 10.18 14.41
C MET A 118 4.42 9.14 15.52
N GLU A 119 3.22 8.71 15.88
CA GLU A 119 2.95 7.61 16.80
C GLU A 119 2.15 6.53 16.07
N ALA A 120 2.47 5.26 16.32
CA ALA A 120 1.69 4.14 15.80
C ALA A 120 0.41 3.96 16.62
N PHE A 121 -0.69 3.56 15.99
CA PHE A 121 -1.95 3.20 16.64
C PHE A 121 -2.63 2.06 15.87
N ALA A 122 -3.78 1.55 16.35
CA ALA A 122 -4.50 0.44 15.75
C ALA A 122 -3.55 -0.76 15.47
N GLU A 123 -2.91 -1.27 16.55
CA GLU A 123 -1.96 -2.41 16.49
C GLU A 123 -0.78 -2.21 15.52
N GLY A 124 -0.46 -0.95 15.20
CA GLY A 124 0.63 -0.59 14.29
C GLY A 124 0.17 -0.28 12.86
N CYS A 125 -1.08 -0.60 12.51
CA CYS A 125 -1.61 -0.38 11.16
C CYS A 125 -1.90 1.10 10.83
N GLY A 126 -1.79 2.02 11.78
CA GLY A 126 -2.01 3.45 11.56
C GLY A 126 -0.85 4.31 12.06
N ARG A 127 -0.79 5.54 11.58
CA ARG A 127 0.09 6.58 12.08
C ARG A 127 -0.71 7.83 12.40
N VAL A 128 -0.40 8.45 13.53
CA VAL A 128 -1.02 9.72 13.95
C VAL A 128 0.08 10.71 14.34
N GLY A 129 -0.10 11.97 13.98
CA GLY A 129 0.90 12.99 14.29
C GLY A 129 0.44 14.40 13.93
N SER A 130 1.31 15.38 14.20
CA SER A 130 1.04 16.78 13.92
C SER A 130 1.31 17.13 12.46
N ILE A 131 0.46 18.00 11.91
CA ILE A 131 0.65 18.61 10.59
C ILE A 131 0.50 20.14 10.68
N GLU A 132 0.92 20.85 9.64
CA GLU A 132 0.58 22.29 9.54
C GLU A 132 -0.95 22.46 9.51
N PRO A 133 -1.49 23.41 10.31
CA PRO A 133 -2.93 23.62 10.39
C PRO A 133 -3.57 23.85 9.03
N VAL A 134 -4.61 23.09 8.72
CA VAL A 134 -5.27 23.12 7.40
C VAL A 134 -6.76 22.82 7.55
N THR A 135 -7.59 23.31 6.64
CA THR A 135 -9.00 22.92 6.57
C THR A 135 -9.16 21.55 5.90
N VAL A 136 -10.24 20.83 6.21
CA VAL A 136 -10.51 19.52 5.61
C VAL A 136 -10.63 19.57 4.07
N PRO A 137 -11.33 20.57 3.47
CA PRO A 137 -11.37 20.69 2.02
C PRO A 137 -9.99 20.94 1.36
N GLU A 138 -9.12 21.70 2.00
CA GLU A 138 -7.75 21.93 1.51
C GLU A 138 -6.90 20.68 1.64
N LEU A 139 -7.00 19.95 2.76
CA LEU A 139 -6.31 18.67 2.96
C LEU A 139 -6.78 17.63 1.95
N ALA A 140 -8.09 17.54 1.66
CA ALA A 140 -8.65 16.65 0.65
C ALA A 140 -8.14 16.99 -0.77
N LYS A 141 -8.05 18.28 -1.13
CA LYS A 141 -7.44 18.71 -2.40
C LYS A 141 -5.95 18.37 -2.46
N LYS A 142 -5.22 18.56 -1.35
CA LYS A 142 -3.81 18.15 -1.25
C LYS A 142 -3.69 16.63 -1.45
N ALA A 143 -4.53 15.84 -0.79
CA ALA A 143 -4.55 14.38 -0.95
C ALA A 143 -4.77 13.98 -2.42
N GLN A 144 -5.78 14.53 -3.09
CA GLN A 144 -6.04 14.27 -4.49
C GLN A 144 -4.83 14.56 -5.39
N LYS A 145 -4.21 15.73 -5.21
CA LYS A 145 -3.06 16.16 -6.02
C LYS A 145 -1.83 15.29 -5.76
N GLU A 146 -1.46 15.13 -4.50
CA GLU A 146 -0.23 14.46 -4.11
C GLU A 146 -0.27 12.95 -4.41
N LEU A 147 -1.40 12.29 -4.19
CA LEU A 147 -1.56 10.87 -4.50
C LEU A 147 -1.64 10.64 -6.01
N ALA A 148 -2.39 11.47 -6.76
CA ALA A 148 -2.45 11.36 -8.21
C ALA A 148 -1.08 11.50 -8.90
N SER A 149 -0.18 12.30 -8.34
CA SER A 149 1.18 12.48 -8.89
C SER A 149 2.11 11.29 -8.61
N ARG A 150 1.73 10.39 -7.72
CA ARG A 150 2.53 9.23 -7.29
C ARG A 150 1.98 7.89 -7.79
N CYS A 151 0.77 7.89 -8.32
CA CYS A 151 0.14 6.70 -8.88
C CYS A 151 0.38 6.61 -10.38
N ASN A 152 0.32 5.39 -10.92
CA ASN A 152 0.21 5.21 -12.35
C ASN A 152 -1.09 5.84 -12.85
N GLN A 153 -1.02 6.54 -13.99
CA GLN A 153 -2.20 7.18 -14.55
C GLN A 153 -3.20 6.14 -15.05
N PRO A 154 -4.50 6.31 -14.80
CA PRO A 154 -5.52 5.45 -15.35
C PRO A 154 -5.60 5.61 -16.87
N PHE A 155 -6.17 4.64 -17.55
CA PHE A 155 -6.40 4.72 -19.00
C PHE A 155 -7.40 5.84 -19.35
N ASN A 156 -8.36 6.12 -18.47
CA ASN A 156 -9.37 7.17 -18.62
C ASN A 156 -9.78 7.73 -17.25
N GLY A 157 -10.15 9.01 -17.23
CA GLY A 157 -10.65 9.68 -16.04
C GLY A 157 -9.57 10.20 -15.07
N PRO A 158 -9.97 10.76 -13.93
CA PRO A 158 -9.05 11.25 -12.91
C PRO A 158 -8.35 10.09 -12.20
N ALA A 159 -7.05 10.26 -11.91
CA ALA A 159 -6.26 9.23 -11.23
C ALA A 159 -6.72 8.95 -9.80
N VAL A 160 -7.31 9.92 -9.12
CA VAL A 160 -7.76 9.78 -7.72
C VAL A 160 -9.05 10.56 -7.51
N GLN A 161 -10.05 9.90 -6.94
CA GLN A 161 -11.23 10.55 -6.39
C GLN A 161 -11.16 10.61 -4.87
N VAL A 162 -11.42 11.80 -4.31
CA VAL A 162 -11.43 12.02 -2.87
C VAL A 162 -12.82 12.42 -2.42
N LYS A 163 -13.35 11.74 -1.41
CA LYS A 163 -14.57 12.11 -0.70
C LYS A 163 -14.24 12.40 0.76
N PHE A 164 -14.97 13.33 1.38
CA PHE A 164 -14.72 13.68 2.78
C PHE A 164 -15.99 14.05 3.53
N ALA A 165 -15.95 13.79 4.84
CA ALA A 165 -16.93 14.27 5.82
C ALA A 165 -16.22 15.28 6.73
N ASP A 166 -16.71 16.52 6.73
CA ASP A 166 -16.10 17.66 7.42
C ASP A 166 -16.89 18.03 8.67
N THR A 167 -16.19 18.16 9.79
CA THR A 167 -16.73 18.69 11.07
C THR A 167 -16.65 20.21 11.17
N GLY A 168 -16.00 20.87 10.21
CA GLY A 168 -15.73 22.30 10.23
C GLY A 168 -14.54 22.71 11.10
N LYS A 169 -13.82 21.75 11.68
CA LYS A 169 -12.63 22.02 12.52
C LYS A 169 -11.36 22.13 11.68
N THR A 170 -10.41 22.92 12.13
CA THR A 170 -9.05 22.93 11.58
C THR A 170 -8.32 21.65 11.98
N VAL A 171 -7.70 20.96 11.03
CA VAL A 171 -6.90 19.77 11.25
C VAL A 171 -5.49 20.18 11.65
N ARG A 172 -5.04 19.76 12.81
CA ARG A 172 -3.69 19.92 13.38
C ARG A 172 -3.04 18.59 13.68
N ARG A 173 -3.86 17.60 14.11
CA ARG A 173 -3.45 16.22 14.37
C ARG A 173 -4.17 15.30 13.37
N LEU A 174 -3.39 14.75 12.45
CA LEU A 174 -3.87 13.87 11.39
C LEU A 174 -3.59 12.41 11.75
N ALA A 175 -4.57 11.54 11.59
CA ALA A 175 -4.39 10.10 11.55
C ALA A 175 -4.41 9.62 10.09
N VAL A 176 -3.55 8.66 9.74
CA VAL A 176 -3.56 7.98 8.44
C VAL A 176 -3.61 6.48 8.63
N ILE A 177 -4.45 5.83 7.84
CA ILE A 177 -4.52 4.38 7.66
C ILE A 177 -4.79 4.15 6.18
N SER A 178 -3.86 3.55 5.48
CA SER A 178 -4.00 3.22 4.05
C SER A 178 -5.10 2.19 3.80
N GLY A 179 -5.44 1.94 2.55
CA GLY A 179 -6.38 0.89 2.16
C GLY A 179 -7.76 1.01 2.84
N ALA A 180 -8.24 -0.06 3.42
CA ALA A 180 -9.59 -0.17 3.98
C ALA A 180 -9.69 0.25 5.47
N GLY A 181 -8.97 1.29 5.89
CA GLY A 181 -8.87 1.73 7.30
C GLY A 181 -10.07 2.46 7.88
N GLY A 182 -11.14 2.68 7.13
CA GLY A 182 -12.27 3.51 7.57
C GLY A 182 -13.02 3.02 8.79
N SER A 183 -12.97 1.73 9.12
CA SER A 183 -13.58 1.16 10.33
C SER A 183 -12.83 1.51 11.62
N LEU A 184 -11.57 1.92 11.53
CA LEU A 184 -10.69 2.25 12.65
C LEU A 184 -10.78 3.73 13.08
N PHE A 185 -11.88 4.40 12.72
CA PHE A 185 -12.08 5.82 13.06
C PHE A 185 -12.18 6.06 14.58
N GLU A 186 -12.68 5.09 15.36
CA GLU A 186 -12.75 5.22 16.83
C GLU A 186 -11.34 5.17 17.45
N ASP A 187 -10.45 4.34 16.90
CA ASP A 187 -9.03 4.31 17.31
C ASP A 187 -8.36 5.66 17.04
N ALA A 188 -8.62 6.27 15.87
CA ALA A 188 -8.11 7.60 15.54
C ALA A 188 -8.63 8.66 16.53
N ILE A 189 -9.91 8.59 16.94
CA ILE A 189 -10.49 9.47 17.97
C ILE A 189 -9.76 9.29 19.30
N ALA A 190 -9.50 8.04 19.71
CA ALA A 190 -8.81 7.73 20.96
C ALA A 190 -7.39 8.33 21.00
N GLN A 191 -6.76 8.50 19.84
CA GLN A 191 -5.46 9.19 19.68
C GLN A 191 -5.58 10.72 19.60
N GLY A 192 -6.77 11.28 19.72
CA GLY A 192 -6.99 12.72 19.65
C GLY A 192 -6.84 13.33 18.26
N ALA A 193 -7.02 12.53 17.20
CA ALA A 193 -6.98 13.02 15.83
C ALA A 193 -8.14 13.98 15.52
N ASP A 194 -7.88 15.02 14.72
CA ASP A 194 -8.90 15.91 14.18
C ASP A 194 -9.51 15.36 12.89
N CYS A 195 -8.73 14.55 12.17
CA CYS A 195 -9.10 13.95 10.88
C CYS A 195 -8.43 12.59 10.72
N LEU A 196 -9.17 11.61 10.17
CA LEU A 196 -8.64 10.36 9.63
C LEU A 196 -8.60 10.46 8.11
N LEU A 197 -7.43 10.23 7.52
CA LEU A 197 -7.25 9.99 6.08
C LEU A 197 -7.04 8.51 5.85
N THR A 198 -7.85 7.92 4.99
CA THR A 198 -7.81 6.49 4.64
C THR A 198 -8.08 6.28 3.15
N GLY A 199 -7.86 5.08 2.64
CA GLY A 199 -8.25 4.72 1.27
C GLY A 199 -9.76 4.55 1.14
N GLU A 200 -10.37 3.76 2.00
CA GLU A 200 -11.79 3.40 1.92
C GLU A 200 -12.54 3.63 3.23
N ALA A 201 -13.70 4.24 3.12
CA ALA A 201 -14.66 4.35 4.21
C ALA A 201 -16.08 4.24 3.67
N ASN A 202 -16.94 3.49 4.37
CA ASN A 202 -18.34 3.39 4.01
C ASN A 202 -19.17 4.58 4.52
N HIS A 203 -20.43 4.65 4.09
CA HIS A 203 -21.36 5.72 4.45
C HIS A 203 -21.55 5.88 5.98
N HIS A 204 -21.67 4.75 6.70
CA HIS A 204 -21.90 4.77 8.14
C HIS A 204 -20.66 5.21 8.91
N HIS A 205 -19.46 4.80 8.49
CA HIS A 205 -18.20 5.30 9.07
C HIS A 205 -18.13 6.84 9.00
N ALA A 206 -18.54 7.44 7.88
CA ALA A 206 -18.53 8.89 7.73
C ALA A 206 -19.55 9.60 8.63
N ILE A 207 -20.74 9.02 8.82
CA ILE A 207 -21.78 9.55 9.73
C ILE A 207 -21.27 9.49 11.17
N ASP A 208 -20.77 8.34 11.61
CA ASP A 208 -20.39 8.13 12.99
C ASP A 208 -19.13 8.93 13.34
N ALA A 209 -18.11 8.93 12.51
CA ALA A 209 -16.92 9.74 12.69
C ALA A 209 -17.29 11.23 12.86
N LYS A 210 -18.11 11.77 11.95
CA LYS A 210 -18.57 13.17 12.02
C LYS A 210 -19.39 13.45 13.28
N ARG A 211 -20.28 12.55 13.67
CA ARG A 211 -21.09 12.66 14.91
C ARG A 211 -20.20 12.69 16.15
N LEU A 212 -19.11 11.94 16.15
CA LEU A 212 -18.13 11.88 17.24
C LEU A 212 -17.07 12.98 17.16
N GLY A 213 -17.13 13.87 16.15
CA GLY A 213 -16.28 15.04 16.04
C GLY A 213 -14.96 14.82 15.31
N LEU A 214 -14.79 13.69 14.62
CA LEU A 214 -13.69 13.40 13.73
C LEU A 214 -14.06 13.70 12.27
N SER A 215 -13.24 14.44 11.56
CA SER A 215 -13.34 14.54 10.10
C SER A 215 -12.77 13.29 9.45
N LEU A 216 -13.27 12.94 8.26
CA LEU A 216 -12.84 11.74 7.54
C LEU A 216 -12.61 12.05 6.08
N ILE A 217 -11.46 11.62 5.54
CA ILE A 217 -11.10 11.73 4.12
C ILE A 217 -10.86 10.31 3.61
N ALA A 218 -11.55 9.92 2.52
CA ALA A 218 -11.32 8.67 1.82
C ALA A 218 -10.79 9.00 0.41
N ALA A 219 -9.55 8.55 0.12
CA ALA A 219 -8.77 8.98 -1.02
C ALA A 219 -8.43 7.84 -2.02
N GLY A 220 -9.08 6.68 -1.88
CA GLY A 220 -8.90 5.50 -2.71
C GLY A 220 -7.88 4.51 -2.14
N HIS A 221 -8.23 3.22 -2.19
CA HIS A 221 -7.38 2.12 -1.71
C HIS A 221 -6.03 2.13 -2.41
N TYR A 222 -6.06 1.93 -3.72
CA TYR A 222 -4.87 1.94 -4.57
C TYR A 222 -4.00 3.20 -4.37
N ALA A 223 -4.63 4.37 -4.32
CA ALA A 223 -3.92 5.63 -4.26
C ALA A 223 -3.18 5.85 -2.92
N THR A 224 -3.73 5.35 -1.81
CA THR A 224 -3.11 5.49 -0.49
C THR A 224 -1.97 4.49 -0.25
N GLU A 225 -1.94 3.39 -0.99
CA GLU A 225 -0.95 2.32 -0.83
C GLU A 225 0.13 2.32 -1.92
N PHE A 226 -0.22 2.62 -3.16
CA PHE A 226 0.72 2.53 -4.29
C PHE A 226 2.05 3.29 -4.08
N PRO A 227 2.11 4.44 -3.39
CA PRO A 227 3.38 5.13 -3.13
C PRO A 227 4.45 4.29 -2.42
N VAL A 228 4.07 3.24 -1.65
CA VAL A 228 5.04 2.34 -1.00
C VAL A 228 5.88 1.55 -2.00
N THR A 229 5.35 1.29 -3.20
CA THR A 229 6.07 0.53 -4.25
C THR A 229 7.39 1.21 -4.62
N THR A 230 7.38 2.53 -4.73
CA THR A 230 8.59 3.32 -4.98
C THR A 230 9.56 3.23 -3.80
N ALA A 231 9.06 3.35 -2.56
CA ALA A 231 9.89 3.26 -1.37
C ALA A 231 10.55 1.88 -1.21
N VAL A 232 9.80 0.81 -1.46
CA VAL A 232 10.33 -0.57 -1.47
C VAL A 232 11.37 -0.75 -2.57
N ALA A 233 11.10 -0.26 -3.78
CA ALA A 233 12.05 -0.34 -4.88
C ALA A 233 13.38 0.38 -4.56
N GLU A 234 13.33 1.55 -3.92
CA GLU A 234 14.54 2.29 -3.49
C GLU A 234 15.33 1.54 -2.42
N LYS A 235 14.63 0.93 -1.44
CA LYS A 235 15.28 0.09 -0.43
C LYS A 235 16.00 -1.11 -1.06
N LEU A 236 15.35 -1.79 -2.00
CA LEU A 236 15.95 -2.93 -2.72
C LEU A 236 17.14 -2.51 -3.59
N ARG A 237 17.07 -1.36 -4.29
CA ARG A 237 18.20 -0.81 -5.05
C ARG A 237 19.39 -0.48 -4.16
N THR A 238 19.12 -0.02 -2.95
CA THR A 238 20.17 0.30 -1.96
C THR A 238 20.81 -0.97 -1.42
N ALA A 239 20.00 -1.99 -1.10
CA ALA A 239 20.50 -3.25 -0.55
C ALA A 239 21.22 -4.13 -1.59
N PHE A 240 20.80 -4.05 -2.86
CA PHE A 240 21.31 -4.86 -3.96
C PHE A 240 21.63 -3.98 -5.19
N PRO A 241 22.74 -3.25 -5.19
CA PRO A 241 23.09 -2.32 -6.28
C PRO A 241 23.26 -3.00 -7.66
N GLU A 242 23.48 -4.32 -7.68
CA GLU A 242 23.60 -5.12 -8.90
C GLU A 242 22.25 -5.51 -9.52
N LEU A 243 21.13 -5.38 -8.80
CA LEU A 243 19.80 -5.70 -9.30
C LEU A 243 19.19 -4.53 -10.09
N GLU A 244 18.58 -4.85 -11.19
CA GLU A 244 17.65 -3.94 -11.86
C GLU A 244 16.27 -4.03 -11.18
N VAL A 245 15.95 -3.05 -10.35
CA VAL A 245 14.65 -2.99 -9.65
C VAL A 245 13.73 -2.00 -10.35
N LEU A 246 12.62 -2.51 -10.87
CA LEU A 246 11.61 -1.76 -11.61
C LEU A 246 10.34 -1.61 -10.75
N VAL A 247 9.63 -0.51 -10.91
CA VAL A 247 8.24 -0.38 -10.44
C VAL A 247 7.32 -0.70 -11.61
N SER A 248 6.25 -1.45 -11.37
CA SER A 248 5.31 -1.84 -12.42
C SER A 248 4.66 -0.61 -13.08
N GLU A 249 4.66 -0.61 -14.40
CA GLU A 249 3.98 0.39 -15.24
C GLU A 249 2.58 -0.07 -15.64
N ASP A 250 2.29 -1.37 -15.53
CA ASP A 250 0.99 -1.97 -15.89
C ASP A 250 0.06 -2.11 -14.68
N ALA A 251 0.57 -1.92 -13.44
CA ALA A 251 -0.28 -1.82 -12.24
C ALA A 251 -1.22 -0.61 -12.33
N ARG A 252 -2.52 -0.82 -12.11
CA ARG A 252 -3.56 0.21 -12.19
C ARG A 252 -4.59 0.03 -11.08
N ASP A 253 -5.22 1.15 -10.72
CA ASP A 253 -6.47 1.10 -9.97
C ASP A 253 -7.50 0.33 -10.81
N PRO A 254 -8.16 -0.72 -10.27
CA PRO A 254 -9.20 -1.46 -10.98
C PRO A 254 -10.43 -0.60 -11.27
N TYR A 255 -10.62 0.51 -10.57
CA TYR A 255 -11.73 1.43 -10.78
C TYR A 255 -11.39 2.50 -11.82
N THR A 256 -12.39 2.88 -12.58
CA THR A 256 -12.37 4.06 -13.44
C THR A 256 -13.34 5.09 -12.89
N TYR A 257 -12.89 6.31 -12.73
CA TYR A 257 -13.68 7.39 -12.17
C TYR A 257 -14.21 8.33 -13.27
N LEU A 258 -15.42 8.85 -13.06
CA LEU A 258 -16.11 9.79 -13.98
C LEU A 258 -15.91 11.24 -13.54
#